data_45cc11fd225ce4c6162bdb96d979069b
#
_entry.id   45cc11fd225ce4c6162bdb96d979069b
#
_cell.length_a   1.000
_cell.length_b   1.000
_cell.length_c   1.000
_cell.angle_alpha   90.00
_cell.angle_beta   90.00
_cell.angle_gamma   90.00
#
_symmetry.space_group_name_H-M   'P 1'
#
loop_
_entity.id
_entity.type
_entity.pdbx_description
1 polymer ?
#
loop_
_entity_poly.entity_id
_entity_poly.type
_entity_poly.pdbx_seq_one_letter_code
_entity_poly.pdbx_strand_id
1 'polypeptide(L)'
;MKNKLLFYLILSITTLSIHAQSITYHGSKHYNIKVNQFNKEGSLPNNAIVMLGDSHSEYGNDWNRFFPNARMIFNRGIIGDDSRGIFKRLNQILPYKPSKIFFECGTNDLSHGWTVERTFQGVVNIIETIRKSCPQTKLYVQSLLPLNEKIGAWKLLKGKEDMIIQLNERLKNYCNSNNLVFIDLYHPLLGTNTKEMHHEYCRDGLHLTNKGYEVWANIIRNYINE
;
A
#
# COMPACT_ATOMS: atom_id res chain seq x y z
N MET A 1 45.94 -49.42 26.31
CA MET A 1 44.98 -48.48 26.89
C MET A 1 45.00 -47.18 26.04
N LYS A 2 44.02 -46.97 25.20
CA LYS A 2 43.92 -45.79 24.28
C LYS A 2 42.86 -44.88 24.83
N ASN A 3 43.24 -43.71 25.35
CA ASN A 3 42.35 -42.66 25.79
C ASN A 3 41.74 -41.95 24.55
N LYS A 4 40.42 -42.05 24.38
CA LYS A 4 39.66 -41.23 23.43
C LYS A 4 39.26 -39.96 24.15
N LEU A 5 39.84 -38.83 23.72
CA LEU A 5 39.42 -37.49 24.13
C LEU A 5 38.20 -37.12 23.31
N LEU A 6 37.05 -36.94 23.97
CA LEU A 6 35.80 -36.53 23.38
C LEU A 6 35.71 -34.98 23.42
N PHE A 7 35.85 -34.31 22.26
CA PHE A 7 35.66 -32.87 22.15
C PHE A 7 34.16 -32.57 22.03
N TYR A 8 33.58 -31.96 23.05
CA TYR A 8 32.25 -31.36 22.97
C TYR A 8 32.37 -29.96 22.37
N LEU A 9 31.85 -29.80 21.15
CA LEU A 9 31.67 -28.50 20.51
C LEU A 9 30.39 -27.86 21.07
N ILE A 10 30.53 -26.92 21.99
CA ILE A 10 29.41 -26.12 22.50
C ILE A 10 29.12 -25.05 21.47
N LEU A 11 28.05 -25.25 20.70
CA LEU A 11 27.50 -24.25 19.76
C LEU A 11 26.70 -23.23 20.59
N SER A 12 27.29 -22.08 20.90
CA SER A 12 26.58 -20.98 21.54
C SER A 12 25.70 -20.29 20.49
N ILE A 13 24.41 -20.59 20.52
CA ILE A 13 23.40 -19.84 19.75
C ILE A 13 23.16 -18.51 20.47
N THR A 14 23.84 -17.47 20.03
CA THR A 14 23.49 -16.09 20.43
C THR A 14 22.20 -15.70 19.74
N THR A 15 21.09 -15.80 20.47
CA THR A 15 19.82 -15.19 20.06
C THR A 15 19.97 -13.68 20.08
N LEU A 16 20.15 -13.06 18.92
CA LEU A 16 19.98 -11.61 18.77
C LEU A 16 18.49 -11.29 19.01
N SER A 17 18.18 -10.85 20.22
CA SER A 17 16.89 -10.23 20.51
C SER A 17 16.85 -8.90 19.78
N ILE A 18 16.22 -8.87 18.60
CA ILE A 18 15.88 -7.62 17.94
C ILE A 18 14.79 -6.98 18.80
N HIS A 19 15.18 -6.06 19.65
CA HIS A 19 14.24 -5.13 20.30
C HIS A 19 13.66 -4.23 19.21
N ALA A 20 12.50 -4.61 18.66
CA ALA A 20 11.68 -3.72 17.88
C ALA A 20 11.24 -2.58 18.83
N GLN A 21 11.97 -1.47 18.81
CA GLN A 21 11.46 -0.23 19.39
C GLN A 21 10.12 0.04 18.72
N SER A 22 9.03 -0.04 19.47
CA SER A 22 7.72 0.38 19.03
C SER A 22 7.78 1.90 18.82
N ILE A 23 8.12 2.32 17.60
CA ILE A 23 8.03 3.72 17.23
C ILE A 23 6.54 4.07 17.31
N THR A 24 6.16 4.81 18.33
CA THR A 24 4.78 5.26 18.51
C THR A 24 4.43 6.18 17.33
N TYR A 25 3.59 5.68 16.43
CA TYR A 25 3.09 6.47 15.31
C TYR A 25 2.04 7.45 15.83
N HIS A 26 2.35 8.73 15.71
CA HIS A 26 1.41 9.82 15.97
C HIS A 26 0.89 10.33 14.63
N GLY A 27 -0.28 9.87 14.24
CA GLY A 27 -0.91 10.30 12.98
C GLY A 27 -1.22 11.81 13.00
N SER A 28 -1.35 12.38 11.81
CA SER A 28 -1.80 13.76 11.64
C SER A 28 -3.19 13.97 12.26
N LYS A 29 -3.60 15.24 12.46
CA LYS A 29 -4.98 15.54 12.89
C LYS A 29 -6.02 14.90 11.94
N HIS A 30 -5.77 14.97 10.62
CA HIS A 30 -6.63 14.36 9.61
C HIS A 30 -6.70 12.83 9.78
N TYR A 31 -5.56 12.16 9.95
CA TYR A 31 -5.50 10.73 10.23
C TYR A 31 -6.39 10.35 11.41
N ASN A 32 -6.26 11.04 12.53
CA ASN A 32 -7.04 10.73 13.74
C ASN A 32 -8.55 10.96 13.53
N ILE A 33 -8.94 11.99 12.77
CA ILE A 33 -10.35 12.22 12.41
C ILE A 33 -10.87 11.06 11.56
N LYS A 34 -10.14 10.63 10.54
CA LYS A 34 -10.55 9.53 9.64
C LYS A 34 -10.61 8.19 10.36
N VAL A 35 -9.61 7.88 11.20
CA VAL A 35 -9.63 6.67 12.04
C VAL A 35 -10.86 6.65 12.94
N ASN A 36 -11.19 7.77 13.59
CA ASN A 36 -12.39 7.88 14.41
C ASN A 36 -13.69 7.76 13.59
N GLN A 37 -13.70 8.31 12.37
CA GLN A 37 -14.83 8.15 11.46
C GLN A 37 -15.04 6.67 11.11
N PHE A 38 -13.99 5.96 10.70
CA PHE A 38 -14.07 4.53 10.36
C PHE A 38 -14.51 3.68 11.55
N ASN A 39 -14.08 4.02 12.78
CA ASN A 39 -14.57 3.36 14.00
C ASN A 39 -16.08 3.57 14.22
N LYS A 40 -16.60 4.77 13.90
CA LYS A 40 -18.03 5.08 14.02
C LYS A 40 -18.89 4.42 12.95
N GLU A 41 -18.34 4.21 11.76
CA GLU A 41 -19.02 3.47 10.67
C GLU A 41 -19.27 2.01 11.03
N GLY A 42 -18.50 1.48 11.98
CA GLY A 42 -18.70 0.13 12.53
C GLY A 42 -18.21 -0.98 11.61
N SER A 43 -18.95 -2.11 11.59
CA SER A 43 -18.54 -3.32 10.89
C SER A 43 -18.65 -3.19 9.38
N LEU A 44 -17.67 -3.79 8.67
CA LEU A 44 -17.77 -4.02 7.23
C LEU A 44 -18.56 -5.32 6.98
N PRO A 45 -19.38 -5.40 5.93
CA PRO A 45 -20.03 -6.66 5.55
C PRO A 45 -18.98 -7.67 5.03
N ASN A 46 -19.25 -8.97 5.20
CA ASN A 46 -18.31 -10.04 4.80
C ASN A 46 -17.92 -10.04 3.33
N ASN A 47 -18.74 -9.43 2.48
CA ASN A 47 -18.47 -9.30 1.05
C ASN A 47 -17.94 -7.91 0.65
N ALA A 48 -17.51 -7.11 1.62
CA ALA A 48 -16.95 -5.79 1.37
C ALA A 48 -15.74 -5.87 0.43
N ILE A 49 -15.62 -4.85 -0.42
CA ILE A 49 -14.42 -4.56 -1.19
C ILE A 49 -13.80 -3.32 -0.56
N VAL A 50 -12.51 -3.37 -0.24
CA VAL A 50 -11.82 -2.28 0.46
C VAL A 50 -10.76 -1.65 -0.45
N MET A 51 -10.82 -0.34 -0.64
CA MET A 51 -9.74 0.47 -1.21
C MET A 51 -8.87 0.97 -0.05
N LEU A 52 -7.73 0.33 0.18
CA LEU A 52 -6.80 0.60 1.29
C LEU A 52 -5.58 1.34 0.77
N GLY A 53 -5.34 2.54 1.31
CA GLY A 53 -4.19 3.33 0.87
C GLY A 53 -4.11 4.70 1.54
N ASP A 54 -3.48 5.62 0.85
CA ASP A 54 -3.24 7.00 1.29
C ASP A 54 -4.19 8.02 0.63
N SER A 55 -3.68 9.21 0.30
CA SER A 55 -4.46 10.27 -0.37
C SER A 55 -4.98 9.84 -1.74
N HIS A 56 -4.25 9.01 -2.49
CA HIS A 56 -4.71 8.53 -3.78
C HIS A 56 -6.01 7.72 -3.62
N SER A 57 -6.08 6.85 -2.62
CA SER A 57 -7.31 6.10 -2.32
C SER A 57 -8.40 7.03 -1.75
N GLU A 58 -8.05 7.94 -0.81
CA GLU A 58 -9.04 8.82 -0.18
C GLU A 58 -9.72 9.75 -1.18
N TYR A 59 -8.97 10.40 -2.08
CA TYR A 59 -9.52 11.30 -3.10
C TYR A 59 -10.35 10.59 -4.17
N GLY A 60 -10.29 9.26 -4.27
CA GLY A 60 -11.25 8.48 -5.04
C GLY A 60 -12.70 8.68 -4.55
N ASN A 61 -12.89 9.20 -3.33
CA ASN A 61 -14.17 9.48 -2.68
C ASN A 61 -15.10 8.25 -2.68
N ASP A 62 -16.25 8.35 -3.32
CA ASP A 62 -17.16 7.22 -3.52
C ASP A 62 -16.71 6.38 -4.71
N TRP A 63 -15.99 5.30 -4.46
CA TRP A 63 -15.53 4.36 -5.49
C TRP A 63 -16.69 3.63 -6.18
N ASN A 64 -17.87 3.50 -5.53
CA ASN A 64 -19.04 2.83 -6.13
C ASN A 64 -19.51 3.53 -7.40
N ARG A 65 -19.25 4.84 -7.55
CA ARG A 65 -19.60 5.60 -8.77
C ARG A 65 -18.99 5.05 -10.05
N PHE A 66 -17.84 4.36 -9.95
CA PHE A 66 -17.17 3.75 -11.10
C PHE A 66 -17.65 2.32 -11.39
N PHE A 67 -18.36 1.70 -10.44
CA PHE A 67 -18.73 0.30 -10.47
C PHE A 67 -20.19 0.10 -10.06
N PRO A 68 -21.15 0.55 -10.88
CA PRO A 68 -22.57 0.57 -10.49
C PRO A 68 -23.14 -0.83 -10.23
N ASN A 69 -22.53 -1.87 -10.78
CA ASN A 69 -22.93 -3.25 -10.60
C ASN A 69 -22.14 -3.98 -9.49
N ALA A 70 -21.14 -3.34 -8.92
CA ALA A 70 -20.36 -3.92 -7.85
C ALA A 70 -21.08 -3.77 -6.52
N ARG A 71 -20.78 -4.69 -5.61
CA ARG A 71 -21.21 -4.59 -4.22
C ARG A 71 -20.36 -3.56 -3.49
N MET A 72 -20.85 -3.10 -2.35
CA MET A 72 -20.31 -1.98 -1.57
C MET A 72 -18.77 -1.93 -1.51
N ILE A 73 -18.20 -0.89 -2.09
CA ILE A 73 -16.77 -0.59 -2.06
C ILE A 73 -16.54 0.46 -0.98
N PHE A 74 -15.73 0.10 0.01
CA PHE A 74 -15.41 0.95 1.15
C PHE A 74 -14.06 1.64 0.92
N ASN A 75 -14.08 2.97 0.90
CA ASN A 75 -12.86 3.74 0.87
C ASN A 75 -12.22 3.76 2.26
N ARG A 76 -11.02 3.20 2.36
CA ARG A 76 -10.17 3.21 3.56
C ARG A 76 -8.83 3.88 3.26
N GLY A 77 -8.84 4.90 2.39
CA GLY A 77 -7.72 5.81 2.18
C GLY A 77 -7.67 6.88 3.27
N ILE A 78 -6.46 7.33 3.61
CA ILE A 78 -6.23 8.50 4.50
C ILE A 78 -5.10 9.35 3.93
N ILE A 79 -5.38 10.63 3.68
CA ILE A 79 -4.40 11.60 3.18
C ILE A 79 -3.17 11.64 4.08
N GLY A 80 -2.00 11.49 3.46
CA GLY A 80 -0.70 11.56 4.16
C GLY A 80 -0.34 10.29 4.94
N ASP A 81 -1.14 9.22 4.83
CA ASP A 81 -0.85 7.97 5.52
C ASP A 81 0.35 7.25 4.91
N ASP A 82 1.19 6.71 5.76
CA ASP A 82 2.35 5.90 5.38
C ASP A 82 2.15 4.43 5.84
N SER A 83 3.12 3.59 5.54
CA SER A 83 3.03 2.16 5.89
C SER A 83 2.81 1.92 7.39
N ARG A 84 3.32 2.77 8.28
CA ARG A 84 3.12 2.67 9.74
C ARG A 84 1.68 2.97 10.13
N GLY A 85 1.11 4.03 9.54
CA GLY A 85 -0.27 4.43 9.84
C GLY A 85 -1.27 3.41 9.29
N ILE A 86 -1.07 2.91 8.07
CA ILE A 86 -1.89 1.84 7.50
C ILE A 86 -1.80 0.58 8.37
N PHE A 87 -0.59 0.16 8.75
CA PHE A 87 -0.40 -1.01 9.60
C PHE A 87 -1.17 -0.90 10.92
N LYS A 88 -1.08 0.26 11.58
CA LYS A 88 -1.74 0.53 12.88
C LYS A 88 -3.27 0.40 12.82
N ARG A 89 -3.89 0.70 11.67
CA ARG A 89 -5.35 0.67 11.48
C ARG A 89 -5.89 -0.56 10.77
N LEU A 90 -5.07 -1.58 10.51
CA LEU A 90 -5.53 -2.85 9.94
C LEU A 90 -6.60 -3.53 10.81
N ASN A 91 -6.59 -3.31 12.12
CA ASN A 91 -7.61 -3.80 13.04
C ASN A 91 -9.04 -3.28 12.74
N GLN A 92 -9.18 -2.21 11.97
CA GLN A 92 -10.47 -1.69 11.50
C GLN A 92 -11.01 -2.42 10.26
N ILE A 93 -10.23 -3.32 9.68
CA ILE A 93 -10.55 -4.00 8.41
C ILE A 93 -10.50 -5.52 8.59
N LEU A 94 -9.40 -6.05 9.11
CA LEU A 94 -9.13 -7.49 9.12
C LEU A 94 -10.12 -8.33 9.94
N PRO A 95 -10.70 -7.87 11.07
CA PRO A 95 -11.71 -8.64 11.80
C PRO A 95 -12.96 -8.94 10.98
N TYR A 96 -13.25 -8.13 9.96
CA TYR A 96 -14.43 -8.25 9.11
C TYR A 96 -14.21 -9.11 7.86
N LYS A 97 -12.98 -9.56 7.62
CA LYS A 97 -12.63 -10.49 6.53
C LYS A 97 -13.23 -10.06 5.19
N PRO A 98 -12.93 -8.86 4.66
CA PRO A 98 -13.50 -8.39 3.41
C PRO A 98 -13.21 -9.37 2.27
N SER A 99 -14.07 -9.42 1.26
CA SER A 99 -13.86 -10.32 0.12
C SER A 99 -12.63 -9.93 -0.71
N LYS A 100 -12.37 -8.62 -0.82
CA LYS A 100 -11.26 -8.07 -1.61
C LYS A 100 -10.63 -6.87 -0.91
N ILE A 101 -9.31 -6.75 -1.03
CA ILE A 101 -8.56 -5.55 -0.63
C ILE A 101 -7.70 -5.12 -1.82
N PHE A 102 -7.92 -3.89 -2.30
CA PHE A 102 -7.04 -3.20 -3.24
C PHE A 102 -6.12 -2.30 -2.42
N PHE A 103 -4.83 -2.58 -2.45
CA PHE A 103 -3.86 -1.97 -1.55
C PHE A 103 -2.78 -1.21 -2.31
N GLU A 104 -2.61 0.08 -2.01
CA GLU A 104 -1.56 0.96 -2.51
C GLU A 104 -0.93 1.70 -1.33
N CYS A 105 0.42 1.72 -1.25
CA CYS A 105 1.15 2.38 -0.18
C CYS A 105 2.63 2.55 -0.54
N GLY A 106 3.24 3.64 -0.06
CA GLY A 106 4.69 3.87 -0.14
C GLY A 106 5.08 5.29 -0.55
N THR A 107 4.20 6.01 -1.23
CA THR A 107 4.48 7.39 -1.67
C THR A 107 4.82 8.29 -0.48
N ASN A 108 4.06 8.21 0.61
CA ASN A 108 4.32 9.02 1.80
C ASN A 108 5.55 8.56 2.58
N ASP A 109 5.85 7.27 2.61
CA ASP A 109 7.10 6.75 3.18
C ASP A 109 8.32 7.38 2.48
N LEU A 110 8.33 7.37 1.15
CA LEU A 110 9.37 8.03 0.36
C LEU A 110 9.40 9.54 0.62
N SER A 111 8.24 10.21 0.73
CA SER A 111 8.16 11.63 1.04
C SER A 111 8.77 11.96 2.40
N HIS A 112 8.64 11.08 3.37
CA HIS A 112 9.25 11.20 4.71
C HIS A 112 10.76 10.91 4.72
N GLY A 113 11.38 10.67 3.55
CA GLY A 113 12.82 10.43 3.41
C GLY A 113 13.24 9.00 3.67
N TRP A 114 12.31 8.03 3.66
CA TRP A 114 12.67 6.63 3.79
C TRP A 114 13.32 6.11 2.52
N THR A 115 14.23 5.16 2.68
CA THR A 115 14.84 4.44 1.56
C THR A 115 13.80 3.51 0.91
N VAL A 116 14.05 3.15 -0.36
CA VAL A 116 13.24 2.13 -1.06
C VAL A 116 13.18 0.83 -0.26
N GLU A 117 14.32 0.38 0.31
CA GLU A 117 14.37 -0.83 1.13
C GLU A 117 13.44 -0.75 2.34
N ARG A 118 13.54 0.32 3.13
CA ARG A 118 12.72 0.49 4.33
C ARG A 118 11.23 0.58 3.99
N THR A 119 10.87 1.31 2.92
CA THR A 119 9.50 1.43 2.44
C THR A 119 8.98 0.06 2.00
N PHE A 120 9.75 -0.67 1.20
CA PHE A 120 9.42 -2.02 0.77
C PHE A 120 9.12 -2.95 1.94
N GLN A 121 9.97 -2.98 2.97
CA GLN A 121 9.75 -3.80 4.17
C GLN A 121 8.46 -3.42 4.91
N GLY A 122 8.16 -2.12 5.01
CA GLY A 122 6.91 -1.62 5.60
C GLY A 122 5.68 -2.12 4.85
N VAL A 123 5.71 -2.02 3.50
CA VAL A 123 4.62 -2.48 2.62
C VAL A 123 4.45 -4.00 2.70
N VAL A 124 5.55 -4.77 2.63
CA VAL A 124 5.53 -6.24 2.75
C VAL A 124 4.97 -6.68 4.09
N ASN A 125 5.32 -6.01 5.20
CA ASN A 125 4.76 -6.33 6.51
C ASN A 125 3.22 -6.19 6.55
N ILE A 126 2.65 -5.19 5.87
CA ILE A 126 1.21 -5.04 5.72
C ILE A 126 0.63 -6.20 4.90
N ILE A 127 1.22 -6.50 3.74
CA ILE A 127 0.80 -7.59 2.86
C ILE A 127 0.74 -8.92 3.63
N GLU A 128 1.81 -9.26 4.34
CA GLU A 128 1.88 -10.53 5.10
C GLU A 128 0.90 -10.56 6.27
N THR A 129 0.66 -9.41 6.93
CA THR A 129 -0.33 -9.30 7.99
C THR A 129 -1.74 -9.55 7.46
N ILE A 130 -2.09 -8.97 6.29
CA ILE A 130 -3.39 -9.21 5.63
C ILE A 130 -3.53 -10.69 5.25
N ARG A 131 -2.54 -11.27 4.59
CA ARG A 131 -2.55 -12.67 4.16
C ARG A 131 -2.73 -13.65 5.32
N LYS A 132 -2.00 -13.42 6.40
CA LYS A 132 -2.06 -14.25 7.61
C LYS A 132 -3.40 -14.15 8.33
N SER A 133 -3.95 -12.93 8.43
CA SER A 133 -5.19 -12.66 9.18
C SER A 133 -6.43 -13.00 8.37
N CYS A 134 -6.39 -12.86 7.05
CA CYS A 134 -7.52 -13.01 6.15
C CYS A 134 -7.15 -13.87 4.93
N PRO A 135 -6.86 -15.17 5.09
CA PRO A 135 -6.35 -16.02 3.99
C PRO A 135 -7.33 -16.23 2.84
N GLN A 136 -8.63 -15.93 3.04
CA GLN A 136 -9.66 -16.01 2.00
C GLN A 136 -9.89 -14.68 1.27
N THR A 137 -9.33 -13.57 1.78
CA THR A 137 -9.44 -12.26 1.14
C THR A 137 -8.56 -12.22 -0.12
N LYS A 138 -9.14 -11.85 -1.25
CA LYS A 138 -8.35 -11.57 -2.46
C LYS A 138 -7.60 -10.25 -2.26
N LEU A 139 -6.29 -10.32 -2.16
CA LEU A 139 -5.43 -9.14 -2.01
C LEU A 139 -4.82 -8.77 -3.35
N TYR A 140 -5.09 -7.54 -3.79
CA TYR A 140 -4.54 -6.92 -4.99
C TYR A 140 -3.56 -5.82 -4.58
N VAL A 141 -2.27 -6.06 -4.79
CA VAL A 141 -1.23 -5.07 -4.53
C VAL A 141 -1.10 -4.17 -5.75
N GLN A 142 -1.26 -2.87 -5.55
CA GLN A 142 -1.20 -1.88 -6.62
C GLN A 142 0.15 -1.15 -6.61
N SER A 143 0.64 -0.79 -7.79
CA SER A 143 1.84 0.06 -7.89
C SER A 143 1.58 1.45 -7.34
N LEU A 144 2.62 2.14 -6.91
CA LEU A 144 2.60 3.59 -6.74
C LEU A 144 2.38 4.26 -8.09
N LEU A 145 1.83 5.48 -8.05
CA LEU A 145 1.56 6.29 -9.23
C LEU A 145 2.79 7.14 -9.63
N PRO A 146 2.91 7.52 -10.91
CA PRO A 146 3.96 8.43 -11.34
C PRO A 146 3.73 9.85 -10.80
N LEU A 147 4.79 10.65 -10.76
CA LEU A 147 4.73 12.08 -10.46
C LEU A 147 4.69 12.90 -11.75
N ASN A 148 4.33 14.18 -11.64
CA ASN A 148 4.52 15.17 -12.70
C ASN A 148 5.03 16.50 -12.14
N GLU A 149 6.34 16.62 -12.02
CA GLU A 149 6.98 17.80 -11.44
C GLU A 149 6.83 19.08 -12.28
N LYS A 150 6.40 18.95 -13.55
CA LYS A 150 6.12 20.13 -14.43
C LYS A 150 4.80 20.80 -14.09
N ILE A 151 3.82 20.03 -13.56
CA ILE A 151 2.52 20.57 -13.13
C ILE A 151 2.62 21.11 -11.71
N GLY A 152 3.31 20.37 -10.82
CA GLY A 152 3.52 20.77 -9.44
C GLY A 152 4.59 19.92 -8.76
N ALA A 153 5.54 20.58 -8.11
CA ALA A 153 6.62 19.90 -7.41
C ALA A 153 6.31 19.79 -5.92
N TRP A 154 6.00 18.61 -5.48
CA TRP A 154 5.89 18.29 -4.06
C TRP A 154 7.29 18.22 -3.46
N LYS A 155 7.67 19.24 -2.68
CA LYS A 155 9.05 19.45 -2.18
C LYS A 155 9.70 18.18 -1.63
N LEU A 156 8.95 17.36 -0.91
CA LEU A 156 9.44 16.13 -0.27
C LEU A 156 9.54 14.94 -1.23
N LEU A 157 8.95 15.03 -2.44
CA LEU A 157 8.99 14.00 -3.47
C LEU A 157 9.84 14.41 -4.69
N LYS A 158 10.33 15.64 -4.73
CA LYS A 158 11.11 16.16 -5.84
C LYS A 158 12.32 15.24 -6.14
N GLY A 159 12.43 14.81 -7.38
CA GLY A 159 13.52 13.93 -7.85
C GLY A 159 13.44 12.49 -7.38
N LYS A 160 12.29 12.04 -6.85
CA LYS A 160 12.12 10.67 -6.32
C LYS A 160 11.44 9.69 -7.27
N GLU A 161 11.22 10.09 -8.53
CA GLU A 161 10.57 9.21 -9.52
C GLU A 161 11.29 7.86 -9.66
N ASP A 162 12.62 7.85 -9.71
CA ASP A 162 13.38 6.59 -9.78
C ASP A 162 13.22 5.72 -8.55
N MET A 163 12.97 6.29 -7.37
CA MET A 163 12.66 5.53 -6.16
C MET A 163 11.28 4.88 -6.24
N ILE A 164 10.30 5.56 -6.83
CA ILE A 164 8.95 5.02 -7.10
C ILE A 164 9.06 3.83 -8.06
N ILE A 165 9.79 3.98 -9.17
CA ILE A 165 10.02 2.92 -10.15
C ILE A 165 10.67 1.70 -9.48
N GLN A 166 11.75 1.91 -8.73
CA GLN A 166 12.44 0.83 -8.03
C GLN A 166 11.53 0.10 -7.01
N LEU A 167 10.71 0.85 -6.27
CA LEU A 167 9.77 0.26 -5.33
C LEU A 167 8.71 -0.56 -6.05
N ASN A 168 8.14 -0.05 -7.14
CA ASN A 168 7.16 -0.76 -7.97
C ASN A 168 7.71 -2.07 -8.53
N GLU A 169 8.94 -2.06 -9.05
CA GLU A 169 9.62 -3.26 -9.54
C GLU A 169 9.82 -4.31 -8.44
N ARG A 170 10.24 -3.87 -7.25
CA ARG A 170 10.41 -4.77 -6.10
C ARG A 170 9.09 -5.37 -5.63
N LEU A 171 8.03 -4.58 -5.55
CA LEU A 171 6.70 -5.05 -5.19
C LEU A 171 6.15 -6.04 -6.22
N LYS A 172 6.33 -5.75 -7.52
CA LYS A 172 5.96 -6.66 -8.61
C LYS A 172 6.68 -8.01 -8.48
N ASN A 173 8.00 -7.98 -8.29
CA ASN A 173 8.80 -9.20 -8.13
C ASN A 173 8.38 -9.98 -6.87
N TYR A 174 8.14 -9.28 -5.77
CA TYR A 174 7.64 -9.90 -4.54
C TYR A 174 6.28 -10.57 -4.75
N CYS A 175 5.34 -9.90 -5.39
CA CYS A 175 4.03 -10.46 -5.68
C CYS A 175 4.12 -11.70 -6.57
N ASN A 176 4.93 -11.65 -7.63
CA ASN A 176 5.15 -12.79 -8.53
C ASN A 176 5.72 -14.01 -7.78
N SER A 177 6.70 -13.78 -6.90
CA SER A 177 7.33 -14.85 -6.11
C SER A 177 6.42 -15.44 -5.02
N ASN A 178 5.34 -14.75 -4.66
CA ASN A 178 4.43 -15.13 -3.58
C ASN A 178 3.00 -15.44 -4.04
N ASN A 179 2.78 -15.62 -5.35
CA ASN A 179 1.47 -15.89 -5.96
C ASN A 179 0.41 -14.82 -5.58
N LEU A 180 0.81 -13.55 -5.57
CA LEU A 180 -0.06 -12.41 -5.36
C LEU A 180 -0.31 -11.67 -6.67
N VAL A 181 -1.47 -11.07 -6.81
CA VAL A 181 -1.78 -10.21 -7.95
C VAL A 181 -1.16 -8.84 -7.74
N PHE A 182 -0.28 -8.43 -8.66
CA PHE A 182 0.22 -7.06 -8.75
C PHE A 182 -0.52 -6.34 -9.87
N ILE A 183 -1.11 -5.18 -9.57
CA ILE A 183 -1.81 -4.33 -10.53
C ILE A 183 -0.93 -3.12 -10.86
N ASP A 184 -0.55 -3.00 -12.11
CA ASP A 184 0.23 -1.87 -12.60
C ASP A 184 -0.69 -0.68 -12.87
N LEU A 185 -0.64 0.32 -12.02
CA LEU A 185 -1.28 1.62 -12.21
C LEU A 185 -0.31 2.66 -12.78
N TYR A 186 1.01 2.40 -12.64
CA TYR A 186 2.06 3.35 -13.01
C TYR A 186 2.09 3.61 -14.53
N HIS A 187 2.28 2.56 -15.33
CA HIS A 187 2.46 2.71 -16.77
C HIS A 187 1.24 3.27 -17.50
N PRO A 188 -0.01 2.85 -17.21
CA PRO A 188 -1.19 3.41 -17.85
C PRO A 188 -1.43 4.91 -17.57
N LEU A 189 -0.84 5.43 -16.49
CA LEU A 189 -0.98 6.85 -16.11
C LEU A 189 0.16 7.73 -16.67
N LEU A 190 1.16 7.15 -17.33
CA LEU A 190 2.26 7.92 -17.92
C LEU A 190 1.82 8.75 -19.13
N GLY A 191 2.50 9.86 -19.33
CA GLY A 191 2.51 10.56 -20.60
C GLY A 191 3.32 9.82 -21.66
N THR A 192 3.16 10.20 -22.93
CA THR A 192 3.86 9.57 -24.05
C THR A 192 5.38 9.82 -23.95
N ASN A 193 6.17 8.74 -23.98
CA ASN A 193 7.64 8.77 -23.95
C ASN A 193 8.25 9.53 -22.76
N THR A 194 7.61 9.47 -21.60
CA THR A 194 8.08 10.12 -20.37
C THR A 194 7.86 9.21 -19.15
N LYS A 195 8.56 9.52 -18.04
CA LYS A 195 8.31 8.92 -16.73
C LYS A 195 7.29 9.72 -15.91
N GLU A 196 6.77 10.82 -16.48
CA GLU A 196 5.85 11.72 -15.79
C GLU A 196 4.39 11.29 -16.01
N MET A 197 3.54 11.48 -15.01
CA MET A 197 2.11 11.31 -15.14
C MET A 197 1.57 12.20 -16.27
N HIS A 198 0.67 11.66 -17.09
CA HIS A 198 0.04 12.43 -18.16
C HIS A 198 -0.68 13.65 -17.57
N HIS A 199 -0.54 14.80 -18.22
CA HIS A 199 -1.04 16.08 -17.67
C HIS A 199 -2.55 16.10 -17.43
N GLU A 200 -3.34 15.40 -18.26
CA GLU A 200 -4.79 15.30 -18.04
C GLU A 200 -5.18 14.45 -16.84
N TYR A 201 -4.30 13.54 -16.41
CA TYR A 201 -4.52 12.66 -15.26
C TYR A 201 -4.01 13.27 -13.96
N CYS A 202 -3.15 14.29 -14.05
CA CYS A 202 -2.45 14.90 -12.93
C CYS A 202 -3.09 16.24 -12.53
N ARG A 203 -3.47 16.37 -11.24
CA ARG A 203 -4.09 17.58 -10.71
C ARG A 203 -3.07 18.63 -10.24
N ASP A 204 -2.04 18.17 -9.54
CA ASP A 204 -1.13 19.04 -8.77
C ASP A 204 0.33 18.51 -8.71
N GLY A 205 0.68 17.62 -9.62
CA GLY A 205 2.00 16.99 -9.67
C GLY A 205 2.07 15.62 -8.95
N LEU A 206 1.05 15.29 -8.14
CA LEU A 206 0.98 14.07 -7.36
C LEU A 206 -0.38 13.37 -7.50
N HIS A 207 -1.48 14.12 -7.27
CA HIS A 207 -2.81 13.54 -7.17
C HIS A 207 -3.54 13.52 -8.53
N LEU A 208 -4.48 12.59 -8.64
CA LEU A 208 -5.24 12.37 -9.86
C LEU A 208 -6.36 13.41 -10.07
N THR A 209 -6.65 13.67 -11.34
CA THR A 209 -7.92 14.28 -11.81
C THR A 209 -9.01 13.21 -11.87
N ASN A 210 -10.25 13.63 -12.18
CA ASN A 210 -11.34 12.67 -12.44
C ASN A 210 -10.99 11.72 -13.59
N LYS A 211 -10.35 12.20 -14.67
CA LYS A 211 -9.89 11.35 -15.79
C LYS A 211 -8.86 10.32 -15.32
N GLY A 212 -7.93 10.71 -14.44
CA GLY A 212 -6.97 9.76 -13.86
C GLY A 212 -7.66 8.66 -13.02
N TYR A 213 -8.70 9.00 -12.26
CA TYR A 213 -9.51 8.01 -11.54
C TYR A 213 -10.32 7.10 -12.47
N GLU A 214 -10.80 7.59 -13.62
CA GLU A 214 -11.44 6.75 -14.64
C GLU A 214 -10.46 5.72 -15.21
N VAL A 215 -9.20 6.11 -15.47
CA VAL A 215 -8.14 5.18 -15.89
C VAL A 215 -7.91 4.13 -14.82
N TRP A 216 -7.73 4.52 -13.56
CA TRP A 216 -7.56 3.58 -12.44
C TRP A 216 -8.75 2.62 -12.35
N ALA A 217 -9.97 3.13 -12.34
CA ALA A 217 -11.17 2.31 -12.28
C ALA A 217 -11.26 1.31 -13.43
N ASN A 218 -10.89 1.71 -14.66
CA ASN A 218 -10.89 0.82 -15.80
C ASN A 218 -9.88 -0.33 -15.65
N ILE A 219 -8.69 -0.05 -15.10
CA ILE A 219 -7.65 -1.06 -14.85
C ILE A 219 -8.15 -2.12 -13.86
N ILE A 220 -8.79 -1.69 -12.76
CA ILE A 220 -9.23 -2.62 -11.71
C ILE A 220 -10.61 -3.25 -11.96
N ARG A 221 -11.31 -2.86 -13.01
CA ARG A 221 -12.71 -3.27 -13.28
C ARG A 221 -12.93 -4.77 -13.29
N ASN A 222 -12.06 -5.51 -13.96
CA ASN A 222 -12.19 -6.98 -14.02
C ASN A 222 -12.00 -7.62 -12.65
N TYR A 223 -11.04 -7.10 -11.86
CA TYR A 223 -10.78 -7.57 -10.49
C TYR A 223 -11.90 -7.24 -9.51
N ILE A 224 -12.62 -6.14 -9.73
CA ILE A 224 -13.81 -5.79 -8.93
C ILE A 224 -14.93 -6.80 -9.21
N ASN A 225 -15.13 -7.20 -10.47
CA ASN A 225 -16.29 -7.98 -10.92
C ASN A 225 -16.12 -9.51 -10.77
N GLU A 226 -14.89 -10.01 -10.64
CA GLU A 226 -14.63 -11.45 -10.40
C GLU A 226 -15.07 -11.88 -8.96
#